data_1eba72ba75824ed2fbde8b747afa2ecf
#
_entry.id   1eba72ba75824ed2fbde8b747afa2ecf
#
_cell.length_a   1.000
_cell.length_b   1.000
_cell.length_c   1.000
_cell.angle_alpha   90.00
_cell.angle_beta   90.00
_cell.angle_gamma   90.00
#
_symmetry.space_group_name_H-M   'P 1'
#
loop_
_entity.id
_entity.type
_entity.pdbx_description
1 polymer ?
#
loop_
_entity_poly.entity_id
_entity_poly.type
_entity_poly.pdbx_seq_one_letter_code
_entity_poly.pdbx_strand_id
1 'polypeptide(L)'
;MTQIPRPEHPQPQMKREHWKNLNGEWDFSFDFGCSGIDQKWQEGKTDWEKKILVPFCPESDLSGIGYKDFIPGVWYHRTITLTGEELKGDLLLHFGAVDYNARVWINGVEAGRHQGGYVSFTFNITKFVKKGENDITLFAADDVRSGKQPKGKQSHFFYSRGCDYTRTTGIWQTVWLEWVPESYIEKVQYYPNLAEATLGIKAVVKGQGTLEAKAFYGGEPCGSVSAKSEGGTVTMTLPLSRLEKWEPGHGRLYDLTLTYGEDKVESYFGMREVRLDGEKFLINDKSVFQRLVLDQGFYPDGIYTAPTEEALVKDVELSMAAGFNGARLHQKVFEPLFLYHCDKAGYLVWGEQGCWGLDYSNPAALKYFLPEWMEALERDFNHPAIIGWCPFNETWDYEGRRQDDSLLANVYKMTKLYDTTRPCIDTSGNYHVVTDIYDLHNYEQDPAKFAATYESFKQGGDLEDHHGYRQTPVKGIPTFISEYGGIKWAEEGVEKDGWGYGAGPATKEEFLNRYKGLTDALLDNPHMFAFCYTQLYDVEQELNGLYTYERKPKFDMDVIKAINARKAAIED
;
A
#
# COMPACT_ATOMS: atom_id res chain seq x y z
N MET A 1 9.32 -31.77 4.74
CA MET A 1 9.61 -30.51 4.02
C MET A 1 9.03 -29.40 4.88
N THR A 2 9.84 -28.44 5.30
CA THR A 2 9.33 -27.22 5.96
C THR A 2 8.42 -26.50 4.99
N GLN A 3 7.24 -26.12 5.45
CA GLN A 3 6.27 -25.37 4.64
C GLN A 3 6.91 -24.03 4.23
N ILE A 4 6.83 -23.69 2.94
CA ILE A 4 7.32 -22.38 2.45
C ILE A 4 6.40 -21.29 3.04
N PRO A 5 6.94 -20.28 3.76
CA PRO A 5 6.13 -19.18 4.26
C PRO A 5 5.62 -18.32 3.10
N ARG A 6 4.41 -17.81 3.20
CA ARG A 6 3.78 -17.00 2.15
C ARG A 6 3.90 -17.70 0.78
N PRO A 7 3.24 -18.86 0.61
CA PRO A 7 3.39 -19.70 -0.59
C PRO A 7 2.60 -19.19 -1.80
N GLU A 8 1.68 -18.28 -1.60
CA GLU A 8 0.81 -17.71 -2.64
C GLU A 8 1.58 -16.89 -3.67
N HIS A 9 1.01 -16.75 -4.89
CA HIS A 9 1.61 -15.92 -5.93
C HIS A 9 1.49 -14.43 -5.55
N PRO A 10 2.61 -13.66 -5.49
CA PRO A 10 2.60 -12.32 -4.91
C PRO A 10 1.95 -11.24 -5.79
N GLN A 11 1.74 -11.52 -7.09
CA GLN A 11 1.15 -10.57 -8.04
C GLN A 11 -0.06 -11.18 -8.76
N PRO A 12 -1.27 -11.09 -8.20
CA PRO A 12 -2.47 -11.72 -8.76
C PRO A 12 -2.88 -11.22 -10.16
N GLN A 13 -2.49 -10.00 -10.54
CA GLN A 13 -2.80 -9.41 -11.85
C GLN A 13 -1.76 -9.71 -12.95
N MET A 14 -0.66 -10.38 -12.60
CA MET A 14 0.42 -10.75 -13.52
C MET A 14 0.90 -12.17 -13.25
N LYS A 15 -0.02 -13.12 -13.10
CA LYS A 15 0.30 -14.49 -12.70
C LYS A 15 0.65 -15.35 -13.90
N ARG A 16 1.83 -15.95 -13.86
CA ARG A 16 2.29 -17.00 -14.80
C ARG A 16 2.32 -18.37 -14.14
N GLU A 17 2.15 -19.41 -14.92
CA GLU A 17 2.22 -20.79 -14.44
C GLU A 17 3.67 -21.18 -14.05
N HIS A 18 4.65 -20.72 -14.84
CA HIS A 18 6.07 -21.03 -14.63
C HIS A 18 6.73 -20.01 -13.71
N TRP A 19 6.58 -20.23 -12.41
CA TRP A 19 7.22 -19.44 -11.38
C TRP A 19 7.71 -20.32 -10.22
N LYS A 20 8.61 -19.79 -9.39
CA LYS A 20 9.15 -20.48 -8.22
C LYS A 20 9.30 -19.51 -7.06
N ASN A 21 8.61 -19.81 -5.97
CA ASN A 21 8.76 -19.07 -4.72
C ASN A 21 10.14 -19.35 -4.10
N LEU A 22 10.88 -18.30 -3.76
CA LEU A 22 12.17 -18.36 -3.10
C LEU A 22 12.12 -17.99 -1.62
N ASN A 23 10.93 -17.88 -1.02
CA ASN A 23 10.82 -17.72 0.42
C ASN A 23 11.36 -18.95 1.16
N GLY A 24 11.58 -18.81 2.45
CA GLY A 24 12.15 -19.84 3.30
C GLY A 24 13.50 -19.44 3.86
N GLU A 25 14.33 -20.42 4.18
CA GLU A 25 15.62 -20.17 4.83
C GLU A 25 16.65 -19.61 3.85
N TRP A 26 17.28 -18.48 4.23
CA TRP A 26 18.42 -17.87 3.57
C TRP A 26 19.59 -17.73 4.55
N ASP A 27 20.82 -17.75 4.05
CA ASP A 27 21.98 -17.32 4.81
C ASP A 27 21.90 -15.81 5.06
N PHE A 28 22.36 -15.37 6.23
CA PHE A 28 22.22 -13.99 6.68
C PHE A 28 23.43 -13.50 7.48
N SER A 29 23.79 -12.24 7.29
CA SER A 29 24.76 -11.53 8.14
C SER A 29 24.39 -10.07 8.31
N PHE A 30 24.57 -9.54 9.51
CA PHE A 30 24.58 -8.10 9.72
C PHE A 30 25.85 -7.48 9.12
N ASP A 31 25.73 -6.22 8.69
CA ASP A 31 26.86 -5.40 8.25
C ASP A 31 26.76 -4.00 8.88
N PHE A 32 27.01 -3.94 10.17
CA PHE A 32 26.92 -2.69 10.94
C PHE A 32 27.87 -1.58 10.45
N GLY A 33 28.93 -1.94 9.73
CA GLY A 33 29.87 -1.02 9.12
C GLY A 33 29.59 -0.69 7.65
N CYS A 34 28.62 -1.35 7.03
CA CYS A 34 28.36 -1.30 5.58
C CYS A 34 29.61 -1.53 4.74
N SER A 35 30.52 -2.40 5.21
CA SER A 35 31.84 -2.66 4.64
C SER A 35 31.93 -3.94 3.82
N GLY A 36 30.86 -4.76 3.80
CA GLY A 36 30.85 -6.06 3.13
C GLY A 36 31.12 -5.97 1.63
N ILE A 37 30.73 -4.85 0.96
CA ILE A 37 31.03 -4.65 -0.46
C ILE A 37 32.54 -4.50 -0.67
N ASP A 38 33.24 -3.71 0.16
CA ASP A 38 34.69 -3.51 0.09
C ASP A 38 35.45 -4.79 0.45
N GLN A 39 34.86 -5.60 1.34
CA GLN A 39 35.37 -6.92 1.72
C GLN A 39 34.98 -8.00 0.72
N LYS A 40 34.25 -7.68 -0.34
CA LYS A 40 33.85 -8.58 -1.43
C LYS A 40 32.99 -9.76 -0.98
N TRP A 41 32.09 -9.56 -0.04
CA TRP A 41 31.19 -10.61 0.43
C TRP A 41 30.34 -11.21 -0.71
N GLN A 42 30.04 -10.42 -1.72
CA GLN A 42 29.33 -10.88 -2.93
C GLN A 42 30.13 -11.88 -3.78
N GLU A 43 31.46 -11.98 -3.61
CA GLU A 43 32.34 -12.86 -4.41
C GLU A 43 32.56 -14.25 -3.79
N GLY A 44 31.84 -14.59 -2.70
CA GLY A 44 31.91 -15.93 -2.10
C GLY A 44 32.14 -15.98 -0.59
N LYS A 45 31.42 -15.11 0.17
CA LYS A 45 31.36 -15.26 1.63
C LYS A 45 30.80 -16.64 1.99
N THR A 46 31.48 -17.38 2.85
CA THR A 46 31.06 -18.72 3.31
C THR A 46 30.73 -18.78 4.79
N ASP A 47 31.20 -17.82 5.57
CA ASP A 47 31.05 -17.73 7.03
C ASP A 47 29.83 -16.85 7.41
N TRP A 48 28.65 -17.27 6.93
CA TRP A 48 27.39 -16.59 7.26
C TRP A 48 27.07 -16.74 8.75
N GLU A 49 26.70 -15.64 9.40
CA GLU A 49 26.51 -15.63 10.85
C GLU A 49 25.25 -16.36 11.30
N LYS A 50 24.19 -16.29 10.49
CA LYS A 50 22.85 -16.75 10.84
C LYS A 50 22.10 -17.32 9.64
N LYS A 51 20.93 -17.87 9.92
CA LYS A 51 19.87 -18.14 8.96
C LYS A 51 18.70 -17.19 9.25
N ILE A 52 18.03 -16.74 8.22
CA ILE A 52 16.82 -15.91 8.31
C ILE A 52 15.69 -16.55 7.51
N LEU A 53 14.47 -16.45 8.02
CA LEU A 53 13.29 -16.93 7.31
C LEU A 53 12.69 -15.79 6.46
N VAL A 54 12.99 -15.76 5.17
CA VAL A 54 12.39 -14.84 4.19
C VAL A 54 10.94 -15.26 3.95
N PRO A 55 9.94 -14.33 3.90
CA PRO A 55 10.10 -12.90 3.66
C PRO A 55 10.03 -12.02 4.93
N PHE A 56 10.37 -12.53 6.09
CA PHE A 56 10.28 -11.76 7.34
C PHE A 56 11.56 -10.96 7.60
N CYS A 57 11.39 -9.68 7.96
CA CYS A 57 12.52 -8.78 8.24
C CYS A 57 13.28 -9.20 9.52
N PRO A 58 14.58 -8.87 9.67
CA PRO A 58 15.39 -9.29 10.81
C PRO A 58 14.90 -8.77 12.16
N GLU A 59 14.09 -7.73 12.19
CA GLU A 59 13.49 -7.21 13.42
C GLU A 59 12.32 -8.07 13.93
N SER A 60 11.67 -8.82 13.03
CA SER A 60 10.49 -9.63 13.35
C SER A 60 10.84 -10.94 14.05
N ASP A 61 9.94 -11.42 14.91
CA ASP A 61 10.11 -12.72 15.57
C ASP A 61 9.98 -13.87 14.56
N LEU A 62 9.13 -13.74 13.54
CA LEU A 62 8.95 -14.74 12.48
C LEU A 62 10.20 -14.96 11.61
N SER A 63 11.11 -14.00 11.55
CA SER A 63 12.38 -14.16 10.84
C SER A 63 13.33 -15.16 11.50
N GLY A 64 13.12 -15.45 12.80
CA GLY A 64 14.05 -16.21 13.64
C GLY A 64 15.26 -15.39 14.13
N ILE A 65 15.31 -14.09 13.86
CA ILE A 65 16.38 -13.17 14.29
C ILE A 65 15.91 -12.30 15.46
N GLY A 66 14.83 -11.52 15.32
CA GLY A 66 14.24 -10.69 16.36
C GLY A 66 15.11 -9.52 16.85
N TYR A 67 15.96 -8.95 15.99
CA TYR A 67 16.87 -7.85 16.34
C TYR A 67 16.22 -6.49 16.06
N LYS A 68 15.84 -5.76 17.11
CA LYS A 68 15.02 -4.53 17.03
C LYS A 68 15.79 -3.21 17.10
N ASP A 69 17.13 -3.23 17.23
CA ASP A 69 17.95 -2.02 17.21
C ASP A 69 18.26 -1.58 15.77
N PHE A 70 18.97 -0.45 15.58
CA PHE A 70 19.31 0.03 14.24
C PHE A 70 20.20 -0.96 13.48
N ILE A 71 19.83 -1.21 12.22
CA ILE A 71 20.55 -2.10 11.32
C ILE A 71 20.94 -1.29 10.07
N PRO A 72 22.15 -0.76 9.98
CA PRO A 72 22.56 0.06 8.82
C PRO A 72 22.75 -0.75 7.54
N GLY A 73 22.98 -2.07 7.65
CA GLY A 73 23.13 -2.93 6.50
C GLY A 73 22.99 -4.40 6.83
N VAL A 74 22.43 -5.15 5.88
CA VAL A 74 22.23 -6.61 5.97
C VAL A 74 22.59 -7.29 4.65
N TRP A 75 23.04 -8.53 4.76
CA TRP A 75 23.34 -9.40 3.64
C TRP A 75 22.52 -10.67 3.70
N TYR A 76 22.04 -11.08 2.53
CA TYR A 76 21.31 -12.32 2.29
C TYR A 76 22.04 -13.14 1.22
N HIS A 77 22.04 -14.47 1.37
CA HIS A 77 22.55 -15.37 0.36
C HIS A 77 21.67 -16.60 0.24
N ARG A 78 21.49 -17.06 -1.01
CA ARG A 78 20.80 -18.30 -1.31
C ARG A 78 21.34 -18.94 -2.57
N THR A 79 21.61 -20.25 -2.52
CA THR A 79 21.92 -21.05 -3.69
C THR A 79 20.65 -21.62 -4.31
N ILE A 80 20.51 -21.49 -5.62
CA ILE A 80 19.47 -22.12 -6.43
C ILE A 80 20.09 -23.07 -7.45
N THR A 81 19.37 -24.13 -7.77
CA THR A 81 19.80 -25.08 -8.82
C THR A 81 18.89 -24.94 -10.03
N LEU A 82 19.48 -24.73 -11.21
CA LEU A 82 18.78 -24.61 -12.49
C LEU A 82 19.11 -25.79 -13.41
N THR A 83 18.09 -26.27 -14.10
CA THR A 83 18.18 -27.29 -15.15
C THR A 83 18.49 -26.65 -16.50
N GLY A 84 18.84 -27.46 -17.52
CA GLY A 84 19.00 -26.92 -18.89
C GLY A 84 17.72 -26.45 -19.52
N GLU A 85 16.56 -26.98 -19.13
CA GLU A 85 15.23 -26.55 -19.61
C GLU A 85 14.87 -25.18 -19.04
N GLU A 86 15.19 -24.90 -17.77
CA GLU A 86 14.95 -23.64 -17.10
C GLU A 86 15.84 -22.48 -17.61
N LEU A 87 16.79 -22.76 -18.50
CA LEU A 87 17.64 -21.77 -19.17
C LEU A 87 17.14 -21.41 -20.57
N LYS A 88 15.98 -21.91 -20.99
CA LYS A 88 15.32 -21.52 -22.24
C LYS A 88 14.45 -20.29 -21.99
N GLY A 89 14.59 -19.27 -22.81
CA GLY A 89 13.92 -17.99 -22.62
C GLY A 89 14.63 -17.08 -21.61
N ASP A 90 13.89 -16.14 -21.05
CA ASP A 90 14.39 -15.22 -20.02
C ASP A 90 14.02 -15.72 -18.61
N LEU A 91 14.93 -15.49 -17.68
CA LEU A 91 14.74 -15.75 -16.24
C LEU A 91 14.69 -14.43 -15.49
N LEU A 92 13.54 -14.15 -14.88
CA LEU A 92 13.29 -12.94 -14.11
C LEU A 92 13.38 -13.25 -12.62
N LEU A 93 14.17 -12.47 -11.89
CA LEU A 93 14.24 -12.50 -10.42
C LEU A 93 13.49 -11.29 -9.88
N HIS A 94 12.49 -11.54 -9.06
CA HIS A 94 11.63 -10.53 -8.48
C HIS A 94 11.80 -10.47 -6.96
N PHE A 95 11.73 -9.25 -6.44
CA PHE A 95 11.62 -8.96 -5.01
C PHE A 95 10.32 -8.16 -4.80
N GLY A 96 9.46 -8.60 -3.89
CA GLY A 96 8.22 -7.90 -3.57
C GLY A 96 8.45 -6.57 -2.88
N ALA A 97 9.42 -6.52 -1.96
CA ALA A 97 9.95 -5.30 -1.36
C ALA A 97 11.24 -5.59 -0.59
N VAL A 98 12.17 -4.63 -0.60
CA VAL A 98 13.41 -4.65 0.16
C VAL A 98 13.69 -3.24 0.69
N ASP A 99 13.65 -3.04 2.01
CA ASP A 99 13.95 -1.74 2.63
C ASP A 99 15.44 -1.62 2.92
N TYR A 100 16.18 -0.66 2.40
CA TYR A 100 15.77 0.44 1.51
C TYR A 100 16.60 0.49 0.21
N ASN A 101 17.94 0.48 0.28
CA ASN A 101 18.84 0.48 -0.87
C ASN A 101 19.33 -0.93 -1.14
N ALA A 102 18.73 -1.62 -2.10
CA ALA A 102 19.07 -2.99 -2.47
C ALA A 102 20.14 -3.05 -3.58
N ARG A 103 21.11 -3.97 -3.44
CA ARG A 103 22.02 -4.40 -4.50
C ARG A 103 22.00 -5.91 -4.59
N VAL A 104 21.92 -6.43 -5.80
CA VAL A 104 21.78 -7.88 -6.06
C VAL A 104 22.89 -8.36 -6.99
N TRP A 105 23.50 -9.48 -6.64
CA TRP A 105 24.50 -10.17 -7.44
C TRP A 105 24.05 -11.61 -7.72
N ILE A 106 24.40 -12.08 -8.90
CA ILE A 106 24.24 -13.48 -9.30
C ILE A 106 25.64 -14.03 -9.62
N ASN A 107 26.03 -15.09 -8.93
CA ASN A 107 27.37 -15.68 -9.09
C ASN A 107 28.52 -14.65 -8.95
N GLY A 108 28.36 -13.70 -8.02
CA GLY A 108 29.33 -12.61 -7.76
C GLY A 108 29.27 -11.44 -8.75
N VAL A 109 28.46 -11.50 -9.79
CA VAL A 109 28.31 -10.42 -10.78
C VAL A 109 27.06 -9.60 -10.46
N GLU A 110 27.19 -8.26 -10.36
CA GLU A 110 26.07 -7.38 -10.04
C GLU A 110 24.99 -7.44 -11.13
N ALA A 111 23.79 -7.88 -10.74
CA ALA A 111 22.62 -7.94 -11.61
C ALA A 111 21.85 -6.62 -11.66
N GLY A 112 21.81 -5.88 -10.53
CA GLY A 112 21.15 -4.59 -10.47
C GLY A 112 21.05 -3.99 -9.07
N ARG A 113 20.40 -2.82 -9.03
CA ARG A 113 20.14 -2.05 -7.80
C ARG A 113 18.72 -1.51 -7.83
N HIS A 114 18.16 -1.34 -6.64
CA HIS A 114 16.88 -0.66 -6.45
C HIS A 114 16.94 0.24 -5.23
N GLN A 115 16.26 1.38 -5.27
CA GLN A 115 16.10 2.29 -4.15
C GLN A 115 14.61 2.51 -3.90
N GLY A 116 14.16 2.14 -2.72
CA GLY A 116 12.75 2.18 -2.30
C GLY A 116 12.45 1.02 -1.39
N GLY A 117 11.64 1.23 -0.34
CA GLY A 117 11.37 0.22 0.69
C GLY A 117 10.05 -0.54 0.50
N TYR A 118 9.20 -0.16 -0.45
CA TYR A 118 7.80 -0.60 -0.48
C TYR A 118 7.37 -1.31 -1.75
N VAL A 119 8.04 -1.06 -2.88
CA VAL A 119 7.56 -1.50 -4.19
C VAL A 119 8.40 -2.64 -4.75
N SER A 120 7.75 -3.51 -5.53
CA SER A 120 8.41 -4.63 -6.18
C SER A 120 9.31 -4.19 -7.33
N PHE A 121 10.44 -4.88 -7.49
CA PHE A 121 11.37 -4.69 -8.59
C PHE A 121 11.86 -6.02 -9.15
N THR A 122 12.36 -5.96 -10.39
CA THR A 122 12.68 -7.15 -11.19
C THR A 122 14.03 -6.99 -11.90
N PHE A 123 14.81 -8.05 -11.90
CA PHE A 123 16.04 -8.15 -12.71
C PHE A 123 15.95 -9.33 -13.68
N ASN A 124 16.23 -9.11 -14.96
CA ASN A 124 16.47 -10.20 -15.90
C ASN A 124 17.87 -10.76 -15.62
N ILE A 125 17.92 -11.97 -15.06
CA ILE A 125 19.16 -12.62 -14.64
C ILE A 125 19.70 -13.65 -15.64
N THR A 126 19.06 -13.81 -16.80
CA THR A 126 19.38 -14.83 -17.81
C THR A 126 20.87 -14.92 -18.15
N LYS A 127 21.51 -13.76 -18.35
CA LYS A 127 22.95 -13.70 -18.74
C LYS A 127 23.93 -14.01 -17.60
N PHE A 128 23.43 -14.08 -16.35
CA PHE A 128 24.27 -14.29 -15.17
C PHE A 128 24.21 -15.71 -14.65
N VAL A 129 23.22 -16.51 -15.06
CA VAL A 129 22.97 -17.86 -14.56
C VAL A 129 23.57 -18.92 -15.47
N LYS A 130 23.80 -20.12 -14.90
CA LYS A 130 24.31 -21.31 -15.57
C LYS A 130 23.51 -22.54 -15.15
N LYS A 131 23.65 -23.64 -15.90
CA LYS A 131 23.15 -24.96 -15.48
C LYS A 131 23.85 -25.42 -14.20
N GLY A 132 23.08 -25.93 -13.24
CA GLY A 132 23.57 -26.34 -11.92
C GLY A 132 23.37 -25.25 -10.89
N GLU A 133 24.25 -25.15 -9.93
CA GLU A 133 24.16 -24.22 -8.81
C GLU A 133 24.50 -22.79 -9.22
N ASN A 134 23.69 -21.85 -8.71
CA ASN A 134 23.83 -20.42 -8.87
C ASN A 134 23.57 -19.73 -7.53
N ASP A 135 24.40 -18.76 -7.21
CA ASP A 135 24.31 -17.99 -5.98
C ASP A 135 23.59 -16.65 -6.22
N ILE A 136 22.59 -16.39 -5.41
CA ILE A 136 21.92 -15.09 -5.30
C ILE A 136 22.43 -14.43 -4.02
N THR A 137 23.04 -13.27 -4.12
CA THR A 137 23.47 -12.47 -2.97
C THR A 137 22.79 -11.11 -3.02
N LEU A 138 22.26 -10.65 -1.88
CA LEU A 138 21.63 -9.34 -1.75
C LEU A 138 22.24 -8.59 -0.57
N PHE A 139 22.55 -7.32 -0.77
CA PHE A 139 22.86 -6.35 0.27
C PHE A 139 21.74 -5.30 0.32
N ALA A 140 21.26 -4.99 1.50
CA ALA A 140 20.35 -3.87 1.75
C ALA A 140 20.93 -2.92 2.79
N ALA A 141 20.97 -1.63 2.47
CA ALA A 141 21.34 -0.56 3.41
C ALA A 141 20.10 0.26 3.75
N ASP A 142 19.95 0.55 5.04
CA ASP A 142 18.80 1.28 5.58
C ASP A 142 19.26 2.37 6.56
N ASP A 143 18.77 3.62 6.38
CA ASP A 143 19.04 4.74 7.26
C ASP A 143 17.82 5.66 7.44
N VAL A 144 16.89 5.23 8.29
CA VAL A 144 15.64 5.95 8.61
C VAL A 144 15.85 7.36 9.20
N ARG A 145 17.08 7.74 9.54
CA ARG A 145 17.42 9.05 10.13
C ARG A 145 18.10 10.02 9.17
N SER A 146 18.33 9.62 7.93
CA SER A 146 19.12 10.41 6.97
C SER A 146 18.39 11.67 6.44
N GLY A 147 17.07 11.77 6.57
CA GLY A 147 16.26 12.79 5.88
C GLY A 147 16.14 12.56 4.36
N LYS A 148 16.71 11.47 3.85
CA LYS A 148 16.79 11.11 2.42
C LYS A 148 16.01 9.84 2.08
N GLN A 149 15.28 9.29 3.04
CA GLN A 149 14.57 8.05 2.91
C GLN A 149 13.17 8.20 3.49
N PRO A 150 12.11 7.89 2.73
CA PRO A 150 10.77 7.70 3.26
C PRO A 150 10.75 6.50 4.21
N LYS A 151 10.48 6.72 5.50
CA LYS A 151 10.44 5.66 6.51
C LYS A 151 9.02 5.28 6.94
N GLY A 152 8.01 6.10 6.59
CA GLY A 152 6.66 5.93 7.12
C GLY A 152 6.63 5.96 8.65
N LYS A 153 5.93 5.03 9.27
CA LYS A 153 5.80 4.90 10.73
C LYS A 153 6.96 4.15 11.40
N GLN A 154 8.05 3.85 10.70
CA GLN A 154 9.24 3.22 11.29
C GLN A 154 9.94 4.20 12.24
N SER A 155 10.28 3.74 13.44
CA SER A 155 10.86 4.59 14.49
C SER A 155 12.28 5.07 14.13
N HIS A 156 12.52 6.36 14.31
CA HIS A 156 13.86 6.94 14.26
C HIS A 156 14.56 6.97 15.64
N PHE A 157 13.90 6.42 16.66
CA PHE A 157 14.46 6.14 17.98
C PHE A 157 14.93 4.69 18.07
N PHE A 158 15.70 4.34 19.12
CA PHE A 158 16.13 2.97 19.38
C PHE A 158 14.96 2.00 19.63
N TYR A 159 13.83 2.53 20.08
CA TYR A 159 12.62 1.78 20.40
C TYR A 159 11.39 2.43 19.76
N SER A 160 10.31 1.68 19.64
CA SER A 160 9.02 2.19 19.24
C SER A 160 8.48 3.20 20.24
N ARG A 161 7.85 4.27 19.78
CA ARG A 161 7.37 5.37 20.62
C ARG A 161 6.28 6.18 19.96
N GLY A 162 5.22 6.53 20.74
CA GLY A 162 4.10 7.33 20.21
C GLY A 162 3.44 6.60 19.04
N CYS A 163 3.43 7.25 17.88
CA CYS A 163 2.93 6.70 16.62
C CYS A 163 4.05 6.25 15.65
N ASP A 164 5.26 6.01 16.18
CA ASP A 164 6.37 5.36 15.46
C ASP A 164 6.59 3.95 16.02
N TYR A 165 6.75 2.95 15.14
CA TYR A 165 6.78 1.53 15.50
C TYR A 165 8.12 0.88 15.13
N THR A 166 8.27 -0.41 15.45
CA THR A 166 9.47 -1.18 15.13
C THR A 166 9.78 -1.09 13.64
N ARG A 167 11.07 -0.93 13.31
CA ARG A 167 11.61 -0.82 11.94
C ARG A 167 11.48 -2.09 11.15
N THR A 168 11.71 -1.97 9.86
CA THR A 168 11.81 -3.06 8.90
C THR A 168 13.03 -2.81 8.01
N THR A 169 14.00 -3.72 8.00
CA THR A 169 15.22 -3.63 7.20
C THR A 169 15.34 -4.83 6.25
N GLY A 170 15.74 -4.60 5.00
CA GLY A 170 15.96 -5.66 4.03
C GLY A 170 14.68 -6.28 3.47
N ILE A 171 14.70 -7.58 3.17
CA ILE A 171 13.58 -8.28 2.51
C ILE A 171 12.40 -8.40 3.48
N TRP A 172 11.22 -7.92 3.06
CA TRP A 172 9.98 -8.06 3.84
C TRP A 172 8.75 -8.50 3.02
N GLN A 173 8.91 -8.73 1.71
CA GLN A 173 7.91 -9.37 0.86
C GLN A 173 8.54 -10.51 0.06
N THR A 174 7.70 -11.36 -0.53
CA THR A 174 8.08 -12.55 -1.27
C THR A 174 9.17 -12.29 -2.32
N VAL A 175 10.11 -13.22 -2.42
CA VAL A 175 11.11 -13.29 -3.49
C VAL A 175 10.74 -14.47 -4.39
N TRP A 176 10.78 -14.27 -5.73
CA TRP A 176 10.43 -15.34 -6.66
C TRP A 176 11.15 -15.25 -7.99
N LEU A 177 11.15 -16.36 -8.71
CA LEU A 177 11.60 -16.47 -10.10
C LEU A 177 10.40 -16.65 -11.03
N GLU A 178 10.47 -16.07 -12.21
CA GLU A 178 9.58 -16.37 -13.33
C GLU A 178 10.38 -16.72 -14.58
N TRP A 179 9.91 -17.71 -15.31
CA TRP A 179 10.41 -18.09 -16.62
C TRP A 179 9.49 -17.53 -17.69
N VAL A 180 10.04 -16.72 -18.59
CA VAL A 180 9.31 -16.12 -19.68
C VAL A 180 9.94 -16.45 -21.03
N PRO A 181 9.16 -16.62 -22.12
CA PRO A 181 9.72 -16.82 -23.46
C PRO A 181 10.45 -15.57 -23.95
N GLU A 182 11.08 -15.61 -25.15
CA GLU A 182 11.73 -14.44 -25.75
C GLU A 182 10.76 -13.27 -26.03
N SER A 183 9.50 -13.59 -26.32
CA SER A 183 8.43 -12.62 -26.50
C SER A 183 7.44 -12.75 -25.36
N TYR A 184 7.29 -11.70 -24.52
CA TYR A 184 6.44 -11.73 -23.34
C TYR A 184 5.84 -10.35 -23.01
N ILE A 185 4.84 -10.37 -22.13
CA ILE A 185 4.15 -9.20 -21.60
C ILE A 185 4.92 -8.69 -20.38
N GLU A 186 5.46 -7.47 -20.46
CA GLU A 186 6.19 -6.86 -19.34
C GLU A 186 5.25 -6.18 -18.35
N LYS A 187 4.26 -5.45 -18.83
CA LYS A 187 3.34 -4.63 -18.02
C LYS A 187 2.00 -4.50 -18.72
N VAL A 188 0.96 -4.21 -17.92
CA VAL A 188 -0.38 -3.94 -18.44
C VAL A 188 -1.11 -2.90 -17.58
N GLN A 189 -1.88 -2.02 -18.24
CA GLN A 189 -2.77 -1.04 -17.60
C GLN A 189 -4.17 -1.20 -18.16
N TYR A 190 -5.19 -1.14 -17.28
CA TYR A 190 -6.60 -1.30 -17.61
C TYR A 190 -7.35 0.02 -17.45
N TYR A 191 -8.17 0.35 -18.44
CA TYR A 191 -8.98 1.57 -18.50
C TYR A 191 -10.45 1.19 -18.72
N PRO A 192 -11.23 0.95 -17.64
CA PRO A 192 -12.67 0.70 -17.74
C PRO A 192 -13.42 1.88 -18.38
N ASN A 193 -14.36 1.58 -19.26
CA ASN A 193 -15.32 2.54 -19.78
C ASN A 193 -16.73 1.96 -19.62
N LEU A 194 -17.47 2.46 -18.64
CA LEU A 194 -18.79 1.94 -18.30
C LEU A 194 -19.84 2.29 -19.35
N ALA A 195 -19.73 3.46 -19.96
CA ALA A 195 -20.71 3.94 -20.95
C ALA A 195 -20.72 3.07 -22.21
N GLU A 196 -19.54 2.59 -22.63
CA GLU A 196 -19.39 1.75 -23.83
C GLU A 196 -19.30 0.27 -23.50
N ALA A 197 -19.30 -0.11 -22.22
CA ALA A 197 -19.05 -1.47 -21.76
C ALA A 197 -17.76 -2.06 -22.38
N THR A 198 -16.65 -1.31 -22.30
CA THR A 198 -15.35 -1.71 -22.85
C THR A 198 -14.25 -1.60 -21.81
N LEU A 199 -13.20 -2.42 -21.98
CA LEU A 199 -11.94 -2.29 -21.25
C LEU A 199 -10.84 -1.86 -22.21
N GLY A 200 -10.29 -0.65 -22.02
CA GLY A 200 -9.05 -0.25 -22.65
C GLY A 200 -7.88 -1.03 -22.01
N ILE A 201 -7.03 -1.62 -22.84
CA ILE A 201 -5.83 -2.35 -22.42
C ILE A 201 -4.62 -1.67 -23.06
N LYS A 202 -3.67 -1.24 -22.22
CA LYS A 202 -2.36 -0.74 -22.66
C LYS A 202 -1.30 -1.67 -22.10
N ALA A 203 -0.63 -2.42 -22.96
CA ALA A 203 0.42 -3.36 -22.58
C ALA A 203 1.78 -2.91 -23.10
N VAL A 204 2.84 -3.19 -22.34
CA VAL A 204 4.22 -3.15 -22.82
C VAL A 204 4.66 -4.59 -23.03
N VAL A 205 5.13 -4.90 -24.24
CA VAL A 205 5.54 -6.25 -24.63
C VAL A 205 6.97 -6.25 -25.17
N LYS A 206 7.70 -7.33 -24.90
CA LYS A 206 9.02 -7.59 -25.47
C LYS A 206 8.89 -8.56 -26.63
N GLY A 207 9.72 -8.37 -27.67
CA GLY A 207 9.70 -9.21 -28.87
C GLY A 207 8.49 -8.94 -29.77
N GLN A 208 8.32 -9.76 -30.81
CA GLN A 208 7.22 -9.63 -31.77
C GLN A 208 6.17 -10.72 -31.56
N GLY A 209 4.89 -10.40 -31.80
CA GLY A 209 3.82 -11.37 -31.63
C GLY A 209 2.43 -10.78 -31.84
N THR A 210 1.43 -11.55 -31.44
CA THR A 210 0.04 -11.09 -31.36
C THR A 210 -0.37 -11.11 -29.89
N LEU A 211 -0.72 -9.94 -29.36
CA LEU A 211 -1.34 -9.83 -28.04
C LEU A 211 -2.83 -10.16 -28.16
N GLU A 212 -3.29 -11.15 -27.41
CA GLU A 212 -4.69 -11.50 -27.31
C GLU A 212 -5.16 -11.35 -25.86
N ALA A 213 -6.36 -10.78 -25.66
CA ALA A 213 -7.03 -10.66 -24.38
C ALA A 213 -8.40 -11.34 -24.43
N LYS A 214 -8.70 -12.18 -23.44
CA LYS A 214 -9.98 -12.87 -23.27
C LYS A 214 -10.54 -12.65 -21.89
N ALA A 215 -11.72 -12.05 -21.79
CA ALA A 215 -12.42 -11.79 -20.53
C ALA A 215 -13.49 -12.85 -20.26
N PHE A 216 -13.62 -13.19 -18.97
CA PHE A 216 -14.62 -14.12 -18.46
C PHE A 216 -15.30 -13.51 -17.23
N TYR A 217 -16.58 -13.82 -17.03
CA TYR A 217 -17.29 -13.47 -15.80
C TYR A 217 -18.07 -14.68 -15.29
N GLY A 218 -17.72 -15.12 -14.07
CA GLY A 218 -18.29 -16.36 -13.51
C GLY A 218 -17.98 -17.61 -14.33
N GLY A 219 -16.84 -17.63 -15.00
CA GLY A 219 -16.40 -18.72 -15.89
C GLY A 219 -16.94 -18.65 -17.33
N GLU A 220 -17.88 -17.74 -17.62
CA GLU A 220 -18.46 -17.58 -18.96
C GLU A 220 -17.71 -16.53 -19.78
N PRO A 221 -17.36 -16.81 -21.05
CA PRO A 221 -16.70 -15.86 -21.91
C PRO A 221 -17.57 -14.61 -22.14
N CYS A 222 -16.99 -13.42 -22.02
CA CYS A 222 -17.71 -12.17 -22.21
C CYS A 222 -17.01 -11.14 -23.09
N GLY A 223 -15.85 -11.45 -23.64
CA GLY A 223 -15.18 -10.58 -24.60
C GLY A 223 -13.82 -11.11 -25.04
N SER A 224 -13.39 -10.71 -26.24
CA SER A 224 -12.05 -10.98 -26.74
C SER A 224 -11.59 -9.91 -27.72
N VAL A 225 -10.27 -9.66 -27.76
CA VAL A 225 -9.64 -8.75 -28.71
C VAL A 225 -8.20 -9.18 -28.95
N SER A 226 -7.65 -8.87 -30.13
CA SER A 226 -6.25 -9.12 -30.43
C SER A 226 -5.62 -8.00 -31.26
N ALA A 227 -4.30 -7.80 -31.09
CA ALA A 227 -3.51 -6.85 -31.87
C ALA A 227 -2.10 -7.40 -32.13
N LYS A 228 -1.59 -7.20 -33.34
CA LYS A 228 -0.19 -7.53 -33.69
C LYS A 228 0.76 -6.45 -33.17
N SER A 229 1.97 -6.87 -32.77
CA SER A 229 3.02 -5.96 -32.32
C SER A 229 4.40 -6.46 -32.72
N GLU A 230 5.28 -5.51 -33.00
CA GLU A 230 6.72 -5.73 -33.18
C GLU A 230 7.53 -5.44 -31.91
N GLY A 231 6.84 -5.34 -30.76
CA GLY A 231 7.39 -4.97 -29.45
C GLY A 231 6.97 -3.55 -29.01
N GLY A 232 7.27 -3.21 -27.76
CA GLY A 232 6.94 -1.91 -27.16
C GLY A 232 5.48 -1.82 -26.69
N THR A 233 4.87 -0.64 -26.81
CA THR A 233 3.52 -0.39 -26.29
C THR A 233 2.44 -0.81 -27.30
N VAL A 234 1.49 -1.62 -26.81
CA VAL A 234 0.30 -2.07 -27.56
C VAL A 234 -0.95 -1.57 -26.85
N THR A 235 -1.88 -0.99 -27.60
CA THR A 235 -3.19 -0.56 -27.07
C THR A 235 -4.32 -1.31 -27.77
N MET A 236 -5.30 -1.77 -26.99
CA MET A 236 -6.48 -2.48 -27.49
C MET A 236 -7.71 -2.03 -26.72
N THR A 237 -8.89 -2.17 -27.35
CA THR A 237 -10.19 -1.99 -26.66
C THR A 237 -10.94 -3.30 -26.70
N LEU A 238 -11.18 -3.89 -25.52
CA LEU A 238 -11.89 -5.14 -25.35
C LEU A 238 -13.39 -4.85 -25.10
N PRO A 239 -14.28 -5.19 -26.05
CA PRO A 239 -15.71 -5.05 -25.83
C PRO A 239 -16.22 -6.16 -24.92
N LEU A 240 -17.13 -5.81 -24.00
CA LEU A 240 -17.76 -6.73 -23.07
C LEU A 240 -19.24 -6.97 -23.46
N SER A 241 -19.62 -8.22 -23.64
CA SER A 241 -21.02 -8.61 -23.91
C SER A 241 -21.92 -8.52 -22.66
N ARG A 242 -21.32 -8.40 -21.47
CA ARG A 242 -22.00 -8.28 -20.19
C ARG A 242 -21.26 -7.26 -19.33
N LEU A 243 -21.99 -6.27 -18.77
CA LEU A 243 -21.43 -5.26 -17.87
C LEU A 243 -21.84 -5.56 -16.43
N GLU A 244 -20.85 -5.92 -15.61
CA GLU A 244 -20.98 -6.11 -14.17
C GLU A 244 -20.09 -5.09 -13.46
N LYS A 245 -20.71 -4.11 -12.82
CA LYS A 245 -19.98 -3.01 -12.17
C LYS A 245 -19.39 -3.46 -10.84
N TRP A 246 -18.12 -3.14 -10.62
CA TRP A 246 -17.50 -3.21 -9.29
C TRP A 246 -18.04 -2.07 -8.43
N GLU A 247 -18.56 -2.36 -7.24
CA GLU A 247 -19.18 -1.38 -6.34
C GLU A 247 -18.74 -1.67 -4.88
N PRO A 248 -18.79 -0.66 -3.97
CA PRO A 248 -18.55 -0.89 -2.56
C PRO A 248 -19.41 -2.04 -1.99
N GLY A 249 -18.75 -2.98 -1.30
CA GLY A 249 -19.37 -4.21 -0.79
C GLY A 249 -19.72 -5.27 -1.86
N HIS A 250 -19.45 -5.00 -3.14
CA HIS A 250 -19.70 -5.88 -4.26
C HIS A 250 -18.50 -5.93 -5.22
N GLY A 251 -17.47 -6.66 -4.83
CA GLY A 251 -16.21 -6.81 -5.58
C GLY A 251 -16.39 -7.71 -6.82
N ARG A 252 -17.16 -7.25 -7.81
CA ARG A 252 -17.38 -7.98 -9.07
C ARG A 252 -16.16 -7.83 -9.96
N LEU A 253 -15.44 -8.92 -10.12
CA LEU A 253 -14.22 -9.00 -10.93
C LEU A 253 -14.46 -9.91 -12.14
N TYR A 254 -13.83 -9.53 -13.24
CA TYR A 254 -13.71 -10.36 -14.43
C TYR A 254 -12.36 -11.05 -14.41
N ASP A 255 -12.32 -12.34 -14.74
CA ASP A 255 -11.06 -13.01 -15.05
C ASP A 255 -10.58 -12.56 -16.44
N LEU A 256 -9.29 -12.35 -16.59
CA LEU A 256 -8.66 -11.94 -17.85
C LEU A 256 -7.49 -12.86 -18.14
N THR A 257 -7.48 -13.46 -19.32
CA THR A 257 -6.32 -14.17 -19.86
C THR A 257 -5.69 -13.31 -20.93
N LEU A 258 -4.40 -13.01 -20.79
CA LEU A 258 -3.57 -12.34 -21.78
C LEU A 258 -2.58 -13.36 -22.35
N THR A 259 -2.43 -13.39 -23.68
CA THR A 259 -1.40 -14.21 -24.33
C THR A 259 -0.60 -13.39 -25.33
N TYR A 260 0.72 -13.62 -25.36
CA TYR A 260 1.61 -13.00 -26.34
C TYR A 260 2.65 -14.03 -26.81
N GLY A 261 2.43 -14.58 -28.02
CA GLY A 261 3.19 -15.74 -28.44
C GLY A 261 2.96 -16.94 -27.52
N GLU A 262 4.03 -17.43 -26.88
CA GLU A 262 3.97 -18.53 -25.91
C GLU A 262 3.73 -18.04 -24.46
N ASP A 263 3.86 -16.72 -24.21
CA ASP A 263 3.59 -16.16 -22.88
C ASP A 263 2.09 -16.14 -22.59
N LYS A 264 1.73 -16.60 -21.40
CA LYS A 264 0.36 -16.56 -20.87
C LYS A 264 0.36 -15.96 -19.47
N VAL A 265 -0.43 -14.90 -19.32
CA VAL A 265 -0.66 -14.22 -18.04
C VAL A 265 -2.12 -14.37 -17.63
N GLU A 266 -2.36 -14.84 -16.43
CA GLU A 266 -3.65 -14.79 -15.76
C GLU A 266 -3.73 -13.46 -14.98
N SER A 267 -4.84 -12.76 -15.16
CA SER A 267 -5.11 -11.44 -14.59
C SER A 267 -6.59 -11.30 -14.24
N TYR A 268 -6.97 -10.15 -13.75
CA TYR A 268 -8.36 -9.76 -13.51
C TYR A 268 -8.52 -8.24 -13.58
N PHE A 269 -9.78 -7.78 -13.70
CA PHE A 269 -10.12 -6.36 -13.63
C PHE A 269 -11.53 -6.15 -13.07
N GLY A 270 -11.81 -4.94 -12.61
CA GLY A 270 -13.14 -4.49 -12.21
C GLY A 270 -13.61 -3.34 -13.09
N MET A 271 -14.88 -3.36 -13.49
CA MET A 271 -15.52 -2.28 -14.25
C MET A 271 -16.02 -1.19 -13.28
N ARG A 272 -15.23 -0.13 -13.11
CA ARG A 272 -15.50 0.96 -12.17
C ARG A 272 -14.98 2.28 -12.71
N GLU A 273 -15.73 3.36 -12.49
CA GLU A 273 -15.33 4.74 -12.72
C GLU A 273 -15.42 5.56 -11.44
N VAL A 274 -14.48 6.49 -11.25
CA VAL A 274 -14.46 7.47 -10.15
C VAL A 274 -14.56 8.86 -10.74
N ARG A 275 -15.41 9.72 -10.16
CA ARG A 275 -15.57 11.10 -10.55
C ARG A 275 -15.88 11.98 -9.34
N LEU A 276 -15.39 13.21 -9.35
CA LEU A 276 -15.79 14.24 -8.40
C LEU A 276 -16.86 15.13 -9.04
N ASP A 277 -17.88 15.50 -8.26
CA ASP A 277 -18.96 16.37 -8.70
C ASP A 277 -19.36 17.34 -7.58
N GLY A 278 -18.80 18.55 -7.63
CA GLY A 278 -18.89 19.48 -6.52
C GLY A 278 -18.29 18.88 -5.26
N GLU A 279 -19.07 18.81 -4.19
CA GLU A 279 -18.66 18.24 -2.90
C GLU A 279 -18.81 16.71 -2.82
N LYS A 280 -19.33 16.06 -3.88
CA LYS A 280 -19.61 14.63 -3.89
C LYS A 280 -18.50 13.84 -4.54
N PHE A 281 -18.23 12.68 -3.95
CA PHE A 281 -17.40 11.64 -4.52
C PHE A 281 -18.30 10.58 -5.17
N LEU A 282 -18.16 10.38 -6.47
CA LEU A 282 -19.01 9.47 -7.22
C LEU A 282 -18.23 8.20 -7.61
N ILE A 283 -18.85 7.04 -7.38
CA ILE A 283 -18.42 5.75 -7.93
C ILE A 283 -19.54 5.26 -8.84
N ASN A 284 -19.23 5.04 -10.11
CA ASN A 284 -20.21 4.65 -11.14
C ASN A 284 -21.43 5.61 -11.19
N ASP A 285 -21.16 6.92 -11.11
CA ASP A 285 -22.16 8.00 -11.07
C ASP A 285 -23.09 8.03 -9.84
N LYS A 286 -22.80 7.22 -8.82
CA LYS A 286 -23.53 7.26 -7.55
C LYS A 286 -22.69 7.94 -6.47
N SER A 287 -23.30 8.85 -5.71
CA SER A 287 -22.66 9.44 -4.52
C SER A 287 -22.42 8.36 -3.48
N VAL A 288 -21.18 8.26 -3.01
CA VAL A 288 -20.77 7.26 -2.02
C VAL A 288 -20.16 7.98 -0.83
N PHE A 289 -20.77 7.83 0.35
CA PHE A 289 -20.13 8.24 1.59
C PHE A 289 -19.06 7.22 2.01
N GLN A 290 -17.84 7.68 2.19
CA GLN A 290 -16.72 6.81 2.54
C GLN A 290 -16.57 6.76 4.06
N ARG A 291 -16.81 5.58 4.63
CA ARG A 291 -16.63 5.25 6.04
C ARG A 291 -15.29 4.56 6.20
N LEU A 292 -14.24 5.37 6.34
CA LEU A 292 -12.88 4.88 6.33
C LEU A 292 -12.34 4.66 7.75
N VAL A 293 -11.36 3.79 7.82
CA VAL A 293 -10.52 3.61 9.00
C VAL A 293 -9.04 3.67 8.60
N LEU A 294 -8.20 4.13 9.50
CA LEU A 294 -6.75 4.14 9.30
C LEU A 294 -6.21 2.73 9.54
N ASP A 295 -5.53 2.16 8.54
CA ASP A 295 -4.87 0.85 8.62
C ASP A 295 -3.35 1.04 8.47
N GLN A 296 -2.60 0.65 9.51
CA GLN A 296 -1.14 0.80 9.55
C GLN A 296 -0.40 -0.34 8.85
N GLY A 297 -1.04 -1.50 8.66
CA GLY A 297 -0.42 -2.66 8.03
C GLY A 297 0.72 -3.28 8.83
N PHE A 298 0.63 -3.30 10.16
CA PHE A 298 1.59 -3.93 11.06
C PHE A 298 1.02 -5.20 11.69
N TYR A 299 1.90 -6.16 11.96
CA TYR A 299 1.57 -7.46 12.56
C TYR A 299 2.46 -7.72 13.77
N PRO A 300 1.92 -8.33 14.86
CA PRO A 300 2.67 -8.49 16.12
C PRO A 300 3.99 -9.24 15.98
N ASP A 301 4.02 -10.24 15.15
CA ASP A 301 5.14 -11.19 14.97
C ASP A 301 5.89 -11.02 13.64
N GLY A 302 5.26 -10.40 12.64
CA GLY A 302 5.81 -10.17 11.30
C GLY A 302 6.21 -8.73 10.99
N ILE A 303 5.82 -7.76 11.82
CA ILE A 303 6.01 -6.31 11.66
C ILE A 303 5.34 -5.83 10.36
N TYR A 304 6.07 -5.58 9.29
CA TYR A 304 5.49 -5.20 8.00
C TYR A 304 4.90 -6.36 7.21
N THR A 305 5.31 -7.59 7.52
CA THR A 305 4.92 -8.78 6.76
C THR A 305 3.80 -9.53 7.47
N ALA A 306 2.65 -9.69 6.81
CA ALA A 306 1.60 -10.55 7.32
C ALA A 306 2.09 -12.00 7.46
N PRO A 307 1.78 -12.70 8.57
CA PRO A 307 2.24 -14.07 8.76
C PRO A 307 1.69 -15.06 7.72
N THR A 308 0.48 -14.82 7.23
CA THR A 308 -0.21 -15.63 6.20
C THR A 308 -1.10 -14.76 5.33
N GLU A 309 -1.59 -15.31 4.19
CA GLU A 309 -2.60 -14.64 3.35
C GLU A 309 -3.90 -14.38 4.11
N GLU A 310 -4.32 -15.32 4.98
CA GLU A 310 -5.54 -15.18 5.79
C GLU A 310 -5.46 -14.00 6.76
N ALA A 311 -4.25 -13.61 7.21
CA ALA A 311 -4.07 -12.43 8.05
C ALA A 311 -4.39 -11.13 7.29
N LEU A 312 -4.06 -11.07 6.00
CA LEU A 312 -4.45 -9.95 5.11
C LEU A 312 -5.97 -9.86 4.94
N VAL A 313 -6.60 -11.01 4.65
CA VAL A 313 -8.06 -11.10 4.52
C VAL A 313 -8.75 -10.65 5.80
N LYS A 314 -8.19 -11.07 6.94
CA LYS A 314 -8.75 -10.79 8.27
C LYS A 314 -8.85 -9.30 8.57
N ASP A 315 -7.87 -8.49 8.20
CA ASP A 315 -7.89 -7.05 8.43
C ASP A 315 -9.04 -6.38 7.63
N VAL A 316 -9.26 -6.77 6.39
CA VAL A 316 -10.40 -6.31 5.57
C VAL A 316 -11.74 -6.74 6.20
N GLU A 317 -11.87 -8.01 6.60
CA GLU A 317 -13.08 -8.54 7.23
C GLU A 317 -13.42 -7.82 8.54
N LEU A 318 -12.42 -7.58 9.41
CA LEU A 318 -12.61 -6.88 10.68
C LEU A 318 -13.05 -5.43 10.48
N SER A 319 -12.47 -4.75 9.49
CA SER A 319 -12.87 -3.40 9.13
C SER A 319 -14.33 -3.36 8.65
N MET A 320 -14.71 -4.24 7.73
CA MET A 320 -16.09 -4.32 7.23
C MET A 320 -17.08 -4.76 8.32
N ALA A 321 -16.68 -5.66 9.22
CA ALA A 321 -17.50 -6.07 10.36
C ALA A 321 -17.78 -4.91 11.33
N ALA A 322 -16.85 -3.96 11.45
CA ALA A 322 -17.01 -2.72 12.22
C ALA A 322 -17.86 -1.65 11.49
N GLY A 323 -18.36 -1.93 10.28
CA GLY A 323 -19.20 -1.02 9.50
C GLY A 323 -18.43 0.01 8.65
N PHE A 324 -17.13 -0.14 8.49
CA PHE A 324 -16.35 0.61 7.52
C PHE A 324 -16.54 0.02 6.11
N ASN A 325 -16.43 0.85 5.08
CA ASN A 325 -16.46 0.41 3.68
C ASN A 325 -15.11 0.63 2.97
N GLY A 326 -14.08 1.07 3.71
CA GLY A 326 -12.76 1.30 3.18
C GLY A 326 -11.74 1.73 4.23
N ALA A 327 -10.51 1.96 3.77
CA ALA A 327 -9.40 2.42 4.60
C ALA A 327 -8.51 3.43 3.86
N ARG A 328 -7.80 4.25 4.65
CA ARG A 328 -6.54 4.82 4.24
C ARG A 328 -5.43 3.85 4.65
N LEU A 329 -4.64 3.39 3.67
CA LEU A 329 -3.50 2.49 3.90
C LEU A 329 -2.29 3.32 4.30
N HIS A 330 -2.21 3.58 5.62
CA HIS A 330 -1.47 4.71 6.17
C HIS A 330 0.05 4.53 6.16
N GLN A 331 0.75 5.51 5.56
CA GLN A 331 2.21 5.64 5.59
C GLN A 331 2.97 4.38 5.12
N LYS A 332 2.34 3.57 4.24
CA LYS A 332 2.90 2.32 3.74
C LYS A 332 2.24 1.96 2.40
N VAL A 333 3.03 1.52 1.42
CA VAL A 333 2.47 0.88 0.22
C VAL A 333 2.27 -0.59 0.53
N PHE A 334 1.02 -1.02 0.58
CA PHE A 334 0.67 -2.40 0.92
C PHE A 334 1.00 -3.35 -0.23
N GLU A 335 1.11 -4.64 0.08
CA GLU A 335 1.40 -5.66 -0.92
C GLU A 335 0.22 -5.87 -1.89
N PRO A 336 0.47 -6.25 -3.17
CA PRO A 336 -0.58 -6.42 -4.17
C PRO A 336 -1.64 -7.46 -3.78
N LEU A 337 -1.26 -8.44 -2.99
CA LEU A 337 -2.20 -9.48 -2.52
C LEU A 337 -3.23 -8.90 -1.53
N PHE A 338 -2.86 -7.96 -0.67
CA PHE A 338 -3.83 -7.24 0.17
C PHE A 338 -4.83 -6.46 -0.69
N LEU A 339 -4.34 -5.75 -1.70
CA LEU A 339 -5.17 -4.98 -2.63
C LEU A 339 -6.12 -5.90 -3.42
N TYR A 340 -5.67 -7.10 -3.81
CA TYR A 340 -6.53 -8.11 -4.43
C TYR A 340 -7.70 -8.51 -3.52
N HIS A 341 -7.46 -8.69 -2.23
CA HIS A 341 -8.54 -8.99 -1.29
C HIS A 341 -9.49 -7.82 -1.10
N CYS A 342 -8.99 -6.57 -1.14
CA CYS A 342 -9.84 -5.38 -1.19
C CYS A 342 -10.71 -5.35 -2.47
N ASP A 343 -10.12 -5.67 -3.63
CA ASP A 343 -10.84 -5.76 -4.90
C ASP A 343 -11.97 -6.78 -4.84
N LYS A 344 -11.71 -7.95 -4.27
CA LYS A 344 -12.71 -9.03 -4.10
C LYS A 344 -13.82 -8.67 -3.12
N ALA A 345 -13.50 -7.92 -2.08
CA ALA A 345 -14.47 -7.53 -1.07
C ALA A 345 -15.35 -6.33 -1.49
N GLY A 346 -14.92 -5.57 -2.51
CA GLY A 346 -15.52 -4.27 -2.78
C GLY A 346 -15.16 -3.24 -1.71
N TYR A 347 -13.94 -3.31 -1.18
CA TYR A 347 -13.44 -2.47 -0.11
C TYR A 347 -12.66 -1.28 -0.67
N LEU A 348 -13.02 -0.06 -0.27
CA LEU A 348 -12.43 1.17 -0.80
C LEU A 348 -11.04 1.41 -0.22
N VAL A 349 -10.09 1.82 -1.05
CA VAL A 349 -8.71 2.05 -0.64
C VAL A 349 -8.23 3.42 -1.12
N TRP A 350 -7.66 4.20 -0.19
CA TRP A 350 -6.76 5.30 -0.52
C TRP A 350 -5.32 4.78 -0.47
N GLY A 351 -4.65 4.80 -1.64
CA GLY A 351 -3.26 4.39 -1.76
C GLY A 351 -2.33 5.50 -1.26
N GLU A 352 -1.52 5.22 -0.25
CA GLU A 352 -0.57 6.15 0.34
C GLU A 352 0.87 5.68 0.15
N GLN A 353 1.83 6.62 0.30
CA GLN A 353 3.26 6.33 0.41
C GLN A 353 3.73 6.60 1.84
N GLY A 354 4.68 5.83 2.32
CA GLY A 354 5.40 6.15 3.53
C GLY A 354 6.26 7.38 3.30
N CYS A 355 5.86 8.54 3.81
CA CYS A 355 6.54 9.80 3.50
C CYS A 355 7.36 10.37 4.66
N TRP A 356 7.00 10.05 5.91
CA TRP A 356 7.74 10.53 7.06
C TRP A 356 9.21 10.08 7.02
N GLY A 357 10.09 10.87 7.61
CA GLY A 357 11.54 10.69 7.53
C GLY A 357 12.21 11.46 6.40
N LEU A 358 11.44 11.93 5.42
CA LEU A 358 11.94 12.72 4.31
C LEU A 358 12.07 14.22 4.70
N ASP A 359 13.11 14.89 4.24
CA ASP A 359 13.27 16.35 4.40
C ASP A 359 12.44 17.11 3.36
N TYR A 360 11.16 17.41 3.68
CA TYR A 360 10.25 18.15 2.79
C TYR A 360 10.66 19.59 2.51
N SER A 361 11.61 20.15 3.24
CA SER A 361 12.10 21.53 3.04
C SER A 361 13.12 21.63 1.91
N ASN A 362 13.51 20.50 1.32
CA ASN A 362 14.56 20.43 0.32
C ASN A 362 14.04 19.79 -0.98
N PRO A 363 14.00 20.54 -2.12
CA PRO A 363 13.55 19.98 -3.40
C PRO A 363 14.34 18.74 -3.85
N ALA A 364 15.58 18.54 -3.37
CA ALA A 364 16.35 17.34 -3.65
C ALA A 364 15.70 16.05 -3.12
N ALA A 365 14.74 16.14 -2.19
CA ALA A 365 13.95 15.02 -1.72
C ALA A 365 13.17 14.33 -2.84
N LEU A 366 12.84 15.04 -3.93
CA LEU A 366 12.18 14.44 -5.11
C LEU A 366 12.93 13.23 -5.67
N LYS A 367 14.25 13.22 -5.64
CA LYS A 367 15.05 12.09 -6.16
C LYS A 367 14.98 10.82 -5.30
N TYR A 368 14.55 10.96 -4.05
CA TYR A 368 14.39 9.84 -3.11
C TYR A 368 12.95 9.36 -3.02
N PHE A 369 11.99 10.24 -3.31
CA PHE A 369 10.57 9.96 -3.18
C PHE A 369 9.92 9.58 -4.51
N LEU A 370 10.12 10.40 -5.55
CA LEU A 370 9.36 10.32 -6.79
C LEU A 370 9.57 9.01 -7.56
N PRO A 371 10.78 8.44 -7.67
CA PRO A 371 10.96 7.18 -8.40
C PRO A 371 10.10 6.05 -7.84
N GLU A 372 10.16 5.80 -6.53
CA GLU A 372 9.36 4.75 -5.89
C GLU A 372 7.86 5.05 -5.94
N TRP A 373 7.45 6.32 -5.78
CA TRP A 373 6.05 6.72 -5.92
C TRP A 373 5.50 6.40 -7.32
N MET A 374 6.27 6.67 -8.37
CA MET A 374 5.89 6.33 -9.75
C MET A 374 5.80 4.81 -9.96
N GLU A 375 6.69 4.04 -9.35
CA GLU A 375 6.64 2.57 -9.36
C GLU A 375 5.40 2.05 -8.61
N ALA A 376 5.03 2.67 -7.48
CA ALA A 376 3.81 2.33 -6.74
C ALA A 376 2.55 2.57 -7.58
N LEU A 377 2.46 3.75 -8.22
CA LEU A 377 1.36 4.06 -9.14
C LEU A 377 1.28 3.06 -10.30
N GLU A 378 2.42 2.66 -10.87
CA GLU A 378 2.48 1.70 -11.96
C GLU A 378 2.03 0.30 -11.53
N ARG A 379 2.54 -0.19 -10.39
CA ARG A 379 2.22 -1.51 -9.85
C ARG A 379 0.74 -1.65 -9.52
N ASP A 380 0.17 -0.62 -8.89
CA ASP A 380 -1.14 -0.70 -8.26
C ASP A 380 -2.27 -0.09 -9.13
N PHE A 381 -1.94 0.42 -10.32
CA PHE A 381 -2.87 1.10 -11.23
C PHE A 381 -4.16 0.32 -11.51
N ASN A 382 -4.07 -1.00 -11.64
CA ASN A 382 -5.17 -1.84 -12.10
C ASN A 382 -6.17 -2.25 -11.01
N HIS A 383 -5.89 -1.96 -9.73
CA HIS A 383 -6.77 -2.32 -8.63
C HIS A 383 -8.04 -1.45 -8.59
N PRO A 384 -9.25 -2.02 -8.80
CA PRO A 384 -10.49 -1.24 -8.73
C PRO A 384 -10.80 -0.72 -7.32
N ALA A 385 -10.28 -1.36 -6.27
CA ALA A 385 -10.42 -0.92 -4.89
C ALA A 385 -9.76 0.44 -4.63
N ILE A 386 -8.65 0.75 -5.31
CA ILE A 386 -7.98 2.05 -5.16
C ILE A 386 -8.83 3.13 -5.83
N ILE A 387 -9.37 4.04 -5.02
CA ILE A 387 -10.27 5.11 -5.46
C ILE A 387 -9.60 6.48 -5.47
N GLY A 388 -8.43 6.63 -4.90
CA GLY A 388 -7.64 7.84 -4.85
C GLY A 388 -6.23 7.62 -4.35
N TRP A 389 -5.37 8.60 -4.56
CA TRP A 389 -3.97 8.60 -4.19
C TRP A 389 -3.66 9.68 -3.16
N CYS A 390 -2.75 9.39 -2.23
CA CYS A 390 -2.28 10.32 -1.22
C CYS A 390 -0.76 10.14 -1.01
N PRO A 391 0.10 10.85 -1.78
CA PRO A 391 1.55 10.68 -1.67
C PRO A 391 2.13 11.12 -0.34
N PHE A 392 1.56 12.15 0.30
CA PHE A 392 2.07 12.67 1.55
C PHE A 392 1.01 12.69 2.65
N ASN A 393 1.47 12.60 3.88
CA ASN A 393 0.67 12.77 5.09
C ASN A 393 1.40 13.68 6.07
N GLU A 394 0.73 14.70 6.60
CA GLU A 394 1.23 15.59 7.66
C GLU A 394 2.68 16.04 7.41
N THR A 395 2.87 16.83 6.39
CA THR A 395 4.18 17.36 6.00
C THR A 395 4.64 18.48 6.94
N TRP A 396 4.97 18.09 8.18
CA TRP A 396 5.46 19.01 9.20
C TRP A 396 6.77 19.69 8.79
N ASP A 397 7.03 20.85 9.36
CA ASP A 397 8.33 21.53 9.15
C ASP A 397 9.47 20.63 9.63
N TYR A 398 10.52 20.51 8.81
CA TYR A 398 11.68 19.66 9.10
C TYR A 398 12.77 20.50 9.75
N GLU A 399 13.13 20.19 11.00
CA GLU A 399 14.17 20.92 11.78
C GLU A 399 13.99 22.45 11.76
N GLY A 400 12.75 22.92 11.88
CA GLY A 400 12.42 24.35 11.85
C GLY A 400 12.39 24.99 10.45
N ARG A 401 12.60 24.22 9.39
CA ARG A 401 12.47 24.66 7.99
C ARG A 401 11.10 24.26 7.46
N ARG A 402 10.48 25.17 6.71
CA ARG A 402 9.16 24.91 6.09
C ARG A 402 9.27 23.89 4.96
N GLN A 403 8.17 23.16 4.72
CA GLN A 403 8.03 22.35 3.51
C GLN A 403 8.24 23.22 2.27
N ASP A 404 8.84 22.64 1.25
CA ASP A 404 8.90 23.24 -0.08
C ASP A 404 7.62 22.91 -0.86
N ASP A 405 6.77 23.91 -1.02
CA ASP A 405 5.46 23.74 -1.70
C ASP A 405 5.65 23.26 -3.16
N SER A 406 6.76 23.56 -3.80
CA SER A 406 7.05 23.10 -5.16
C SER A 406 7.29 21.59 -5.23
N LEU A 407 7.82 21.00 -4.15
CA LEU A 407 8.01 19.56 -4.03
C LEU A 407 6.65 18.85 -4.07
N LEU A 408 5.70 19.26 -3.21
CA LEU A 408 4.37 18.68 -3.14
C LEU A 408 3.60 18.87 -4.45
N ALA A 409 3.64 20.10 -4.99
CA ALA A 409 2.97 20.42 -6.26
C ALA A 409 3.52 19.58 -7.44
N ASN A 410 4.81 19.27 -7.48
CA ASN A 410 5.39 18.44 -8.53
C ASN A 410 4.99 16.97 -8.37
N VAL A 411 4.97 16.44 -7.15
CA VAL A 411 4.50 15.06 -6.90
C VAL A 411 3.02 14.92 -7.27
N TYR A 412 2.17 15.87 -6.87
CA TYR A 412 0.77 15.89 -7.30
C TYR A 412 0.64 15.89 -8.85
N LYS A 413 1.35 16.78 -9.54
CA LYS A 413 1.33 16.84 -11.01
C LYS A 413 1.76 15.53 -11.65
N MET A 414 2.81 14.90 -11.13
CA MET A 414 3.29 13.62 -11.65
C MET A 414 2.29 12.49 -11.39
N THR A 415 1.62 12.48 -10.23
CA THR A 415 0.54 11.55 -9.93
C THR A 415 -0.59 11.69 -10.94
N LYS A 416 -1.04 12.93 -11.19
CA LYS A 416 -2.13 13.22 -12.16
C LYS A 416 -1.72 12.98 -13.62
N LEU A 417 -0.44 13.13 -13.97
CA LEU A 417 0.07 12.80 -15.29
C LEU A 417 0.04 11.28 -15.53
N TYR A 418 0.35 10.50 -14.50
CA TYR A 418 0.37 9.04 -14.58
C TYR A 418 -1.05 8.44 -14.52
N ASP A 419 -1.86 8.91 -13.59
CA ASP A 419 -3.24 8.46 -13.39
C ASP A 419 -4.23 9.63 -13.41
N THR A 420 -4.90 9.80 -14.54
CA THR A 420 -5.98 10.78 -14.72
C THR A 420 -7.35 10.27 -14.26
N THR A 421 -7.46 9.01 -13.86
CA THR A 421 -8.74 8.34 -13.57
C THR A 421 -9.14 8.43 -12.09
N ARG A 422 -8.23 8.87 -11.23
CA ARG A 422 -8.44 8.96 -9.78
C ARG A 422 -8.07 10.35 -9.25
N PRO A 423 -8.74 10.83 -8.18
CA PRO A 423 -8.32 12.03 -7.47
C PRO A 423 -7.03 11.80 -6.68
N CYS A 424 -6.36 12.91 -6.36
CA CYS A 424 -5.16 12.93 -5.54
C CYS A 424 -5.31 13.97 -4.43
N ILE A 425 -5.07 13.54 -3.19
CA ILE A 425 -4.82 14.42 -2.05
C ILE A 425 -3.31 14.63 -2.01
N ASP A 426 -2.85 15.87 -2.15
CA ASP A 426 -1.42 16.17 -2.22
C ASP A 426 -0.68 15.86 -0.92
N THR A 427 -1.25 16.25 0.22
CA THR A 427 -0.80 15.90 1.57
C THR A 427 -2.01 15.84 2.49
N SER A 428 -2.23 14.70 3.15
CA SER A 428 -3.38 14.55 4.04
C SER A 428 -3.15 15.31 5.34
N GLY A 429 -4.18 16.04 5.76
CA GLY A 429 -4.33 16.63 7.09
C GLY A 429 -3.75 18.01 7.28
N ASN A 430 -2.72 18.43 6.54
CA ASN A 430 -2.16 19.79 6.69
C ASN A 430 -1.35 20.25 5.47
N TYR A 431 -1.24 21.57 5.36
CA TYR A 431 -0.36 22.30 4.44
C TYR A 431 -0.57 21.96 2.97
N HIS A 432 -1.83 21.81 2.55
CA HIS A 432 -2.20 21.64 1.14
C HIS A 432 -1.62 22.74 0.25
N VAL A 433 -1.18 22.34 -0.94
CA VAL A 433 -0.65 23.22 -1.99
C VAL A 433 -1.54 23.16 -3.23
N VAL A 434 -1.85 21.96 -3.70
CA VAL A 434 -2.74 21.68 -4.84
C VAL A 434 -3.38 20.31 -4.66
N THR A 435 -4.69 20.27 -4.48
CA THR A 435 -5.38 19.03 -4.16
C THR A 435 -6.72 18.93 -4.87
N ASP A 436 -7.16 17.70 -5.21
CA ASP A 436 -8.50 17.44 -5.73
C ASP A 436 -9.56 17.38 -4.61
N ILE A 437 -9.13 17.07 -3.38
CA ILE A 437 -9.97 16.89 -2.20
C ILE A 437 -9.32 17.63 -1.04
N TYR A 438 -10.12 18.37 -0.28
CA TYR A 438 -9.65 19.07 0.90
C TYR A 438 -9.89 18.22 2.15
N ASP A 439 -8.85 17.91 2.90
CA ASP A 439 -8.96 17.09 4.09
C ASP A 439 -8.20 17.67 5.28
N LEU A 440 -8.68 17.35 6.48
CA LEU A 440 -8.13 17.81 7.75
C LEU A 440 -8.01 16.66 8.74
N HIS A 441 -7.05 16.77 9.66
CA HIS A 441 -6.97 15.97 10.86
C HIS A 441 -7.50 16.76 12.06
N ASN A 442 -8.37 16.15 12.87
CA ASN A 442 -8.89 16.78 14.08
C ASN A 442 -9.08 15.75 15.19
N TYR A 443 -8.27 15.86 16.21
CA TYR A 443 -8.27 14.95 17.36
C TYR A 443 -8.91 15.55 18.63
N GLU A 444 -9.79 16.55 18.47
CA GLU A 444 -10.62 17.02 19.61
C GLU A 444 -11.44 15.85 20.16
N GLN A 445 -11.35 15.65 21.48
CA GLN A 445 -11.96 14.51 22.18
C GLN A 445 -13.34 14.79 22.74
N ASP A 446 -13.72 16.06 22.85
CA ASP A 446 -15.04 16.47 23.32
C ASP A 446 -16.02 16.53 22.12
N PRO A 447 -17.03 15.65 22.04
CA PRO A 447 -17.95 15.63 20.91
C PRO A 447 -18.69 16.95 20.66
N ALA A 448 -19.00 17.71 21.73
CA ALA A 448 -19.70 18.97 21.59
C ALA A 448 -18.80 20.06 20.96
N LYS A 449 -17.52 20.11 21.37
CA LYS A 449 -16.55 21.02 20.76
C LYS A 449 -16.23 20.62 19.33
N PHE A 450 -16.04 19.31 19.09
CA PHE A 450 -15.81 18.78 17.75
C PHE A 450 -16.95 19.15 16.79
N ALA A 451 -18.21 18.93 17.19
CA ALA A 451 -19.38 19.33 16.40
C ALA A 451 -19.45 20.84 16.17
N ALA A 452 -19.16 21.64 17.22
CA ALA A 452 -19.17 23.10 17.13
C ALA A 452 -18.15 23.66 16.13
N THR A 453 -16.98 23.01 15.99
CA THR A 453 -15.96 23.37 15.00
C THR A 453 -16.53 23.34 13.57
N TYR A 454 -17.41 22.40 13.27
CA TYR A 454 -17.94 22.22 11.91
C TYR A 454 -19.37 22.75 11.71
N GLU A 455 -19.95 23.42 12.73
CA GLU A 455 -21.33 23.92 12.63
C GLU A 455 -21.49 24.98 11.53
N SER A 456 -20.53 25.91 11.37
CA SER A 456 -20.56 26.88 10.28
C SER A 456 -20.56 26.19 8.91
N PHE A 457 -19.67 25.22 8.71
CA PHE A 457 -19.59 24.45 7.46
C PHE A 457 -20.86 23.65 7.19
N LYS A 458 -21.43 23.01 8.21
CA LYS A 458 -22.71 22.29 8.14
C LYS A 458 -23.87 23.17 7.65
N GLN A 459 -23.83 24.47 7.96
CA GLN A 459 -24.82 25.47 7.53
C GLN A 459 -24.46 26.12 6.17
N GLY A 460 -23.46 25.60 5.44
CA GLY A 460 -22.97 26.14 4.16
C GLY A 460 -22.04 27.35 4.30
N GLY A 461 -21.55 27.63 5.50
CA GLY A 461 -20.52 28.64 5.77
C GLY A 461 -19.10 28.16 5.49
N ASP A 462 -18.13 28.81 6.13
CA ASP A 462 -16.72 28.46 5.97
C ASP A 462 -16.34 27.25 6.84
N LEU A 463 -15.47 26.40 6.28
CA LEU A 463 -14.80 25.33 7.03
C LEU A 463 -13.76 25.93 7.97
N GLU A 464 -13.82 25.61 9.25
CA GLU A 464 -12.78 25.95 10.21
C GLU A 464 -11.57 25.04 10.01
N ASP A 465 -10.40 25.64 9.81
CA ASP A 465 -9.14 24.97 9.59
C ASP A 465 -8.10 25.43 10.60
N HIS A 466 -7.58 24.50 11.40
CA HIS A 466 -6.52 24.76 12.38
C HIS A 466 -5.21 25.26 11.75
N HIS A 467 -5.03 25.02 10.46
CA HIS A 467 -3.86 25.44 9.65
C HIS A 467 -4.16 26.64 8.75
N GLY A 468 -5.27 27.36 8.96
CA GLY A 468 -5.70 28.52 8.19
C GLY A 468 -4.69 29.68 8.12
N TYR A 469 -3.66 29.65 8.95
CA TYR A 469 -2.53 30.56 8.86
C TYR A 469 -1.56 30.24 7.71
N ARG A 470 -1.66 29.06 7.08
CA ARG A 470 -0.73 28.57 6.05
C ARG A 470 -1.42 28.03 4.81
N GLN A 471 -2.65 27.58 4.92
CA GLN A 471 -3.46 27.05 3.83
C GLN A 471 -4.88 27.66 3.86
N THR A 472 -5.59 27.55 2.76
CA THR A 472 -6.95 28.07 2.66
C THR A 472 -7.87 26.98 2.11
N PRO A 473 -8.98 26.65 2.79
CA PRO A 473 -9.95 25.69 2.29
C PRO A 473 -10.46 26.08 0.90
N VAL A 474 -10.53 25.09 0.02
CA VAL A 474 -11.07 25.26 -1.33
C VAL A 474 -12.56 24.94 -1.29
N LYS A 475 -13.42 25.92 -1.62
CA LYS A 475 -14.88 25.71 -1.63
C LYS A 475 -15.34 24.93 -2.84
N GLY A 476 -16.37 24.10 -2.65
CA GLY A 476 -17.05 23.38 -3.73
C GLY A 476 -16.26 22.16 -4.26
N ILE A 477 -15.28 21.67 -3.51
CA ILE A 477 -14.65 20.39 -3.74
C ILE A 477 -14.98 19.43 -2.59
N PRO A 478 -14.84 18.11 -2.79
CA PRO A 478 -15.10 17.15 -1.71
C PRO A 478 -14.20 17.42 -0.50
N THR A 479 -14.81 17.37 0.68
CA THR A 479 -14.14 17.68 1.95
C THR A 479 -14.44 16.59 2.98
N PHE A 480 -13.46 16.24 3.83
CA PHE A 480 -13.67 15.31 4.94
C PHE A 480 -12.63 15.46 6.05
N ILE A 481 -12.90 14.85 7.17
CA ILE A 481 -11.93 14.69 8.27
C ILE A 481 -11.25 13.33 8.09
N SER A 482 -10.03 13.37 7.58
CA SER A 482 -9.25 12.21 7.16
C SER A 482 -8.50 11.51 8.30
N GLU A 483 -8.47 12.12 9.48
CA GLU A 483 -8.12 11.49 10.75
C GLU A 483 -8.88 12.15 11.89
N TYR A 484 -9.58 11.34 12.71
CA TYR A 484 -10.25 11.80 13.93
C TYR A 484 -10.33 10.68 14.96
N GLY A 485 -10.72 11.05 16.15
CA GLY A 485 -10.91 10.12 17.25
C GLY A 485 -9.58 9.76 17.92
N GLY A 486 -8.95 8.67 17.51
CA GLY A 486 -7.70 8.22 18.13
C GLY A 486 -7.84 8.00 19.64
N ILE A 487 -9.05 7.62 20.09
CA ILE A 487 -9.44 7.54 21.51
C ILE A 487 -8.64 6.43 22.18
N LYS A 488 -7.79 6.82 23.14
CA LYS A 488 -6.97 5.86 23.89
C LYS A 488 -7.84 4.92 24.73
N TRP A 489 -7.67 3.61 24.54
CA TRP A 489 -8.26 2.57 25.37
C TRP A 489 -7.35 1.36 25.49
N ALA A 490 -6.88 1.08 26.71
CA ALA A 490 -6.11 -0.12 27.04
C ALA A 490 -7.03 -1.15 27.71
N GLU A 491 -7.00 -2.41 27.24
CA GLU A 491 -7.68 -3.53 27.90
C GLU A 491 -7.02 -3.85 29.25
N GLU A 492 -7.74 -4.53 30.15
CA GLU A 492 -7.20 -4.96 31.43
C GLU A 492 -5.97 -5.86 31.27
N GLY A 493 -4.88 -5.53 31.97
CA GLY A 493 -3.60 -6.26 31.88
C GLY A 493 -2.62 -5.74 30.84
N VAL A 494 -3.01 -4.76 30.03
CA VAL A 494 -2.09 -4.03 29.13
C VAL A 494 -1.47 -2.85 29.88
N GLU A 495 -0.18 -2.55 29.65
CA GLU A 495 0.50 -1.41 30.28
C GLU A 495 -0.26 -0.10 30.01
N LYS A 496 -0.58 0.63 31.10
CA LYS A 496 -1.35 1.88 31.02
C LYS A 496 -0.60 3.04 30.37
N ASP A 497 0.69 2.89 30.13
CA ASP A 497 1.57 3.93 29.55
C ASP A 497 1.50 4.01 28.01
N GLY A 498 0.61 3.23 27.37
CA GLY A 498 0.38 3.30 25.94
C GLY A 498 -0.07 4.69 25.49
N TRP A 499 0.16 4.98 24.22
CA TRP A 499 -0.13 6.25 23.57
C TRP A 499 -1.51 6.26 22.90
N GLY A 500 -2.09 7.45 22.78
CA GLY A 500 -3.34 7.77 22.08
C GLY A 500 -3.68 9.24 22.30
N TYR A 501 -4.70 9.75 21.61
CA TYR A 501 -5.04 11.17 21.68
C TYR A 501 -5.89 11.51 22.91
N GLY A 502 -5.50 12.57 23.61
CA GLY A 502 -6.19 13.09 24.78
C GLY A 502 -6.24 12.16 25.98
N ALA A 503 -7.08 12.49 26.96
CA ALA A 503 -7.33 11.63 28.11
C ALA A 503 -8.24 10.46 27.71
N GLY A 504 -7.80 9.23 28.03
CA GLY A 504 -8.62 8.03 27.80
C GLY A 504 -9.92 8.09 28.64
N PRO A 505 -11.03 7.55 28.13
CA PRO A 505 -12.28 7.42 28.88
C PRO A 505 -12.11 6.45 30.06
N ALA A 506 -12.94 6.62 31.10
CA ALA A 506 -12.88 5.78 32.27
C ALA A 506 -13.61 4.43 32.10
N THR A 507 -14.57 4.36 31.19
CA THR A 507 -15.38 3.17 30.92
C THR A 507 -15.56 2.93 29.40
N LYS A 508 -15.88 1.70 29.00
CA LYS A 508 -16.25 1.37 27.63
C LYS A 508 -17.49 2.13 27.16
N GLU A 509 -18.42 2.40 28.05
CA GLU A 509 -19.62 3.20 27.74
C GLU A 509 -19.23 4.65 27.41
N GLU A 510 -18.34 5.27 28.19
CA GLU A 510 -17.80 6.60 27.88
C GLU A 510 -17.06 6.61 26.53
N PHE A 511 -16.27 5.57 26.26
CA PHE A 511 -15.63 5.41 24.94
C PHE A 511 -16.68 5.41 23.82
N LEU A 512 -17.68 4.55 23.90
CA LEU A 512 -18.72 4.41 22.87
C LEU A 512 -19.54 5.68 22.69
N ASN A 513 -19.84 6.39 23.77
CA ASN A 513 -20.54 7.68 23.71
C ASN A 513 -19.69 8.75 23.03
N ARG A 514 -18.38 8.82 23.34
CA ARG A 514 -17.43 9.72 22.68
C ARG A 514 -17.28 9.37 21.21
N TYR A 515 -17.02 8.10 20.89
CA TYR A 515 -16.92 7.60 19.52
C TYR A 515 -18.15 7.98 18.69
N LYS A 516 -19.34 7.68 19.24
CA LYS A 516 -20.62 8.01 18.60
C LYS A 516 -20.78 9.51 18.35
N GLY A 517 -20.52 10.35 19.34
CA GLY A 517 -20.71 11.80 19.20
C GLY A 517 -19.77 12.42 18.18
N LEU A 518 -18.50 11.98 18.11
CA LEU A 518 -17.54 12.42 17.10
C LEU A 518 -17.97 11.97 15.70
N THR A 519 -18.37 10.71 15.55
CA THR A 519 -18.78 10.13 14.26
C THR A 519 -20.09 10.75 13.77
N ASP A 520 -21.07 10.96 14.65
CA ASP A 520 -22.34 11.60 14.33
C ASP A 520 -22.15 13.02 13.79
N ALA A 521 -21.24 13.81 14.35
CA ALA A 521 -20.94 15.16 13.89
C ALA A 521 -20.50 15.20 12.41
N LEU A 522 -19.77 14.17 11.96
CA LEU A 522 -19.34 14.05 10.56
C LEU A 522 -20.45 13.51 9.66
N LEU A 523 -21.19 12.50 10.12
CA LEU A 523 -22.31 11.93 9.37
C LEU A 523 -23.48 12.92 9.17
N ASP A 524 -23.69 13.82 10.14
CA ASP A 524 -24.75 14.84 10.08
C ASP A 524 -24.37 16.08 9.26
N ASN A 525 -23.16 16.15 8.72
CA ASN A 525 -22.70 17.27 7.92
C ASN A 525 -22.94 17.01 6.41
N PRO A 526 -23.85 17.76 5.74
CA PRO A 526 -24.19 17.49 4.33
C PRO A 526 -23.08 17.89 3.34
N HIS A 527 -22.02 18.53 3.81
CA HIS A 527 -20.87 18.99 3.01
C HIS A 527 -19.62 18.12 3.18
N MET A 528 -19.70 17.04 4.00
CA MET A 528 -18.63 16.05 4.15
C MET A 528 -18.99 14.75 3.45
N PHE A 529 -18.11 14.25 2.59
CA PHE A 529 -18.34 13.01 1.83
C PHE A 529 -17.75 11.76 2.48
N ALA A 530 -16.95 11.92 3.53
CA ALA A 530 -16.23 10.83 4.17
C ALA A 530 -15.86 11.16 5.61
N PHE A 531 -15.46 10.12 6.34
CA PHE A 531 -14.64 10.20 7.54
C PHE A 531 -13.56 9.11 7.53
N CYS A 532 -12.49 9.26 8.34
CA CYS A 532 -11.52 8.21 8.59
C CYS A 532 -11.16 8.18 10.09
N TYR A 533 -11.58 7.12 10.77
CA TYR A 533 -11.29 6.93 12.20
C TYR A 533 -9.87 6.41 12.44
N THR A 534 -9.15 6.94 13.40
CA THR A 534 -7.84 6.48 13.85
C THR A 534 -8.01 5.64 15.13
N GLN A 535 -7.83 4.29 15.09
CA GLN A 535 -7.46 3.45 13.97
C GLN A 535 -8.13 2.06 14.05
N LEU A 536 -7.83 1.16 13.10
CA LEU A 536 -8.48 -0.16 13.05
C LEU A 536 -8.07 -1.02 14.26
N TYR A 537 -6.78 -1.19 14.49
CA TYR A 537 -6.23 -2.00 15.60
C TYR A 537 -5.06 -1.27 16.26
N ASP A 538 -4.77 -1.66 17.49
CA ASP A 538 -3.58 -1.19 18.19
C ASP A 538 -2.30 -1.59 17.46
N VAL A 539 -1.27 -0.77 17.56
CA VAL A 539 0.06 -1.11 17.06
C VAL A 539 1.08 -0.82 18.16
N GLU A 540 1.68 -1.89 18.69
CA GLU A 540 2.67 -1.80 19.77
C GLU A 540 2.15 -0.94 20.95
N GLN A 541 2.76 0.22 21.22
CA GLN A 541 2.36 1.14 22.31
C GLN A 541 1.19 2.08 21.93
N GLU A 542 0.76 2.15 20.69
CA GLU A 542 -0.37 2.96 20.27
C GLU A 542 -1.68 2.21 20.48
N LEU A 543 -2.45 2.62 21.52
CA LEU A 543 -3.61 1.90 22.06
C LEU A 543 -4.93 2.60 21.73
N ASN A 544 -5.15 3.03 20.49
CA ASN A 544 -6.35 3.71 20.04
C ASN A 544 -7.14 2.95 18.96
N GLY A 545 -6.77 1.69 18.71
CA GLY A 545 -7.49 0.81 17.81
C GLY A 545 -8.85 0.35 18.36
N LEU A 546 -9.75 -0.05 17.48
CA LEU A 546 -11.01 -0.73 17.83
C LEU A 546 -10.79 -2.21 18.16
N TYR A 547 -9.69 -2.77 17.68
CA TYR A 547 -9.19 -4.10 17.98
C TYR A 547 -7.82 -4.01 18.68
N THR A 548 -7.44 -5.05 19.42
CA THR A 548 -6.07 -5.17 19.93
C THR A 548 -5.08 -5.40 18.79
N TYR A 549 -3.78 -5.36 19.08
CA TYR A 549 -2.75 -5.66 18.10
C TYR A 549 -2.88 -7.09 17.54
N GLU A 550 -3.39 -8.04 18.35
CA GLU A 550 -3.69 -9.43 17.95
C GLU A 550 -5.07 -9.58 17.28
N ARG A 551 -5.70 -8.47 16.86
CA ARG A 551 -7.01 -8.44 16.17
C ARG A 551 -8.18 -8.98 17.00
N LYS A 552 -8.13 -8.83 18.32
CA LYS A 552 -9.27 -9.14 19.20
C LYS A 552 -10.15 -7.90 19.38
N PRO A 553 -11.48 -8.01 19.33
CA PRO A 553 -12.36 -6.86 19.53
C PRO A 553 -12.22 -6.30 20.96
N LYS A 554 -12.08 -4.99 21.09
CA LYS A 554 -12.03 -4.28 22.38
C LYS A 554 -13.42 -3.87 22.86
N PHE A 555 -14.37 -3.78 21.95
CA PHE A 555 -15.74 -3.31 22.20
C PHE A 555 -16.77 -4.27 21.59
N ASP A 556 -18.05 -4.00 21.85
CA ASP A 556 -19.14 -4.61 21.12
C ASP A 556 -19.15 -4.04 19.68
N MET A 557 -18.72 -4.87 18.74
CA MET A 557 -18.56 -4.45 17.34
C MET A 557 -19.89 -4.22 16.63
N ASP A 558 -21.01 -4.79 17.10
CA ASP A 558 -22.34 -4.49 16.57
C ASP A 558 -22.76 -3.06 16.90
N VAL A 559 -22.37 -2.53 18.07
CA VAL A 559 -22.58 -1.14 18.47
C VAL A 559 -21.73 -0.22 17.59
N ILE A 560 -20.45 -0.52 17.40
CA ILE A 560 -19.56 0.24 16.50
C ILE A 560 -20.13 0.25 15.07
N LYS A 561 -20.53 -0.91 14.57
CA LYS A 561 -21.13 -1.04 13.24
C LYS A 561 -22.40 -0.20 13.08
N ALA A 562 -23.28 -0.23 14.07
CA ALA A 562 -24.53 0.55 14.05
C ALA A 562 -24.27 2.06 13.98
N ILE A 563 -23.20 2.54 14.64
CA ILE A 563 -22.77 3.94 14.57
C ILE A 563 -22.25 4.26 13.16
N ASN A 564 -21.30 3.47 12.65
CA ASN A 564 -20.63 3.72 11.38
C ASN A 564 -21.58 3.60 10.18
N ALA A 565 -22.47 2.60 10.20
CA ALA A 565 -23.37 2.31 9.09
C ALA A 565 -24.58 3.27 9.01
N ARG A 566 -24.71 4.21 9.93
CA ARG A 566 -25.78 5.21 9.88
C ARG A 566 -25.69 6.02 8.57
N LYS A 567 -26.83 6.32 7.96
CA LYS A 567 -26.90 7.13 6.74
C LYS A 567 -26.31 8.52 6.99
N ALA A 568 -25.44 8.96 6.12
CA ALA A 568 -24.86 10.30 6.16
C ALA A 568 -25.75 11.33 5.47
N ALA A 569 -25.71 12.58 5.92
CA ALA A 569 -26.56 13.65 5.40
C ALA A 569 -26.32 13.93 3.90
N ILE A 570 -25.10 13.77 3.40
CA ILE A 570 -24.77 13.96 1.98
C ILE A 570 -25.31 12.83 1.06
N GLU A 571 -25.74 11.70 1.63
CA GLU A 571 -26.33 10.58 0.89
C GLU A 571 -27.83 10.79 0.58
N ASP A 572 -28.41 11.91 0.96
CA ASP A 572 -29.83 12.28 0.69
C ASP A 572 -30.06 12.80 -0.74
#